data_a93dc6c6dd0fef893a65630d3492e592
#
_entry.id   a93dc6c6dd0fef893a65630d3492e592
#
_cell.length_a   1.000
_cell.length_b   1.000
_cell.length_c   1.000
_cell.angle_alpha   90.00
_cell.angle_beta   90.00
_cell.angle_gamma   90.00
#
_symmetry.space_group_name_H-M   'P 1'
#
loop_
_entity.id
_entity.type
_entity.pdbx_description
1 polymer ?
#
loop_
_entity_poly.entity_id
_entity_poly.type
_entity_poly.pdbx_seq_one_letter_code
_entity_poly.pdbx_strand_id
1 'polypeptide(L)'
;APVSLEICSYMQDWKNTFHYTRAEVQGIFDWAVKQHASTINLKSRAIPSDYRPIVDDALTKLGYRFRLASLSHESVWDSGQTLTLNSTWYNEGIAPIYLPYMLAFRVVDNANKVVAQGNSAEDIRRWLPGKYQVSYALSMPGRLAKGQYAIEVAMLDKSGAARINFA
;
A
#
# COMPACT_ATOMS: atom_id res chain seq x y z
N ALA A 1 -15.98 1.13 -5.46
CA ALA A 1 -16.18 1.12 -4.01
C ALA A 1 -15.44 -0.07 -3.39
N PRO A 2 -14.91 0.04 -2.16
CA PRO A 2 -14.27 -1.08 -1.49
C PRO A 2 -15.27 -2.21 -1.25
N VAL A 3 -14.80 -3.46 -1.39
CA VAL A 3 -15.57 -4.63 -0.99
C VAL A 3 -15.31 -4.86 0.49
N SER A 4 -16.34 -4.71 1.30
CA SER A 4 -16.33 -5.00 2.73
C SER A 4 -17.24 -6.19 3.00
N LEU A 5 -16.70 -7.23 3.59
CA LEU A 5 -17.44 -8.44 3.93
C LEU A 5 -17.67 -8.50 5.44
N GLU A 6 -18.77 -9.14 5.80
CA GLU A 6 -19.07 -9.45 7.20
C GLU A 6 -19.45 -10.91 7.33
N ILE A 7 -18.90 -11.58 8.32
CA ILE A 7 -19.26 -12.98 8.59
C ILE A 7 -20.68 -13.06 9.16
N CYS A 8 -21.42 -14.08 8.74
CA CYS A 8 -22.71 -14.44 9.33
C CYS A 8 -22.46 -15.06 10.71
N SER A 9 -23.13 -14.54 11.75
CA SER A 9 -22.95 -14.99 13.16
C SER A 9 -21.50 -14.82 13.67
N TYR A 10 -21.07 -15.65 14.60
CA TYR A 10 -19.69 -15.68 15.11
C TYR A 10 -18.98 -16.94 14.66
N MET A 11 -17.66 -16.93 14.56
CA MET A 11 -16.91 -18.12 14.17
C MET A 11 -17.00 -19.27 15.17
N GLN A 12 -17.30 -18.99 16.44
CA GLN A 12 -17.65 -20.03 17.42
C GLN A 12 -18.96 -20.73 17.05
N ASP A 13 -19.94 -20.00 16.53
CA ASP A 13 -21.21 -20.61 16.11
C ASP A 13 -21.02 -21.43 14.84
N TRP A 14 -20.12 -21.00 13.94
CA TRP A 14 -19.71 -21.80 12.78
C TRP A 14 -19.19 -23.17 13.19
N LYS A 15 -18.37 -23.21 14.27
CA LYS A 15 -17.80 -24.44 14.79
C LYS A 15 -18.81 -25.26 15.59
N ASN A 16 -19.50 -24.61 16.54
CA ASN A 16 -20.23 -25.33 17.60
C ASN A 16 -21.71 -25.57 17.23
N THR A 17 -22.30 -24.71 16.39
CA THR A 17 -23.73 -24.75 16.03
C THR A 17 -23.92 -25.21 14.58
N PHE A 18 -23.15 -24.64 13.65
CA PHE A 18 -23.26 -24.98 12.23
C PHE A 18 -22.34 -26.10 11.78
N HIS A 19 -21.40 -26.49 12.64
CA HIS A 19 -20.44 -27.58 12.42
C HIS A 19 -19.62 -27.44 11.13
N TYR A 20 -19.28 -26.19 10.73
CA TYR A 20 -18.47 -25.93 9.56
C TYR A 20 -17.10 -26.60 9.71
N THR A 21 -16.72 -27.35 8.71
CA THR A 21 -15.39 -27.91 8.60
C THR A 21 -14.36 -26.83 8.31
N ARG A 22 -13.09 -27.12 8.56
CA ARG A 22 -11.99 -26.23 8.22
C ARG A 22 -11.98 -25.91 6.70
N ALA A 23 -12.32 -26.88 5.85
CA ALA A 23 -12.38 -26.71 4.39
C ALA A 23 -13.47 -25.73 3.96
N GLU A 24 -14.65 -25.79 4.59
CA GLU A 24 -15.73 -24.83 4.31
C GLU A 24 -15.36 -23.41 4.74
N VAL A 25 -14.76 -23.27 5.90
CA VAL A 25 -14.24 -21.96 6.35
C VAL A 25 -13.17 -21.44 5.41
N GLN A 26 -12.21 -22.28 4.98
CA GLN A 26 -11.21 -21.90 3.99
C GLN A 26 -11.88 -21.41 2.69
N GLY A 27 -12.87 -22.13 2.18
CA GLY A 27 -13.61 -21.74 0.98
C GLY A 27 -14.29 -20.36 1.10
N ILE A 28 -14.82 -20.01 2.27
CA ILE A 28 -15.40 -18.68 2.52
C ILE A 28 -14.33 -17.58 2.39
N PHE A 29 -13.16 -17.77 3.00
CA PHE A 29 -12.07 -16.80 2.91
C PHE A 29 -11.45 -16.75 1.52
N ASP A 30 -11.29 -17.88 0.83
CA ASP A 30 -10.82 -17.93 -0.57
C ASP A 30 -11.78 -17.17 -1.49
N TRP A 31 -13.07 -17.30 -1.25
CA TRP A 31 -14.06 -16.51 -1.97
C TRP A 31 -13.90 -15.00 -1.69
N ALA A 32 -13.71 -14.60 -0.43
CA ALA A 32 -13.45 -13.22 -0.06
C ALA A 32 -12.21 -12.64 -0.79
N VAL A 33 -11.13 -13.41 -0.83
CA VAL A 33 -9.90 -13.06 -1.57
C VAL A 33 -10.19 -12.91 -3.06
N LYS A 34 -10.93 -13.85 -3.66
CA LYS A 34 -11.32 -13.81 -5.08
C LYS A 34 -12.21 -12.62 -5.42
N GLN A 35 -13.01 -12.12 -4.48
CA GLN A 35 -13.83 -10.92 -4.66
C GLN A 35 -13.08 -9.61 -4.40
N HIS A 36 -11.76 -9.64 -4.27
CA HIS A 36 -10.94 -8.46 -3.99
C HIS A 36 -11.37 -7.70 -2.73
N ALA A 37 -11.66 -8.44 -1.66
CA ALA A 37 -12.10 -7.84 -0.41
C ALA A 37 -11.05 -6.89 0.17
N SER A 38 -11.48 -5.70 0.54
CA SER A 38 -10.64 -4.71 1.22
C SER A 38 -10.58 -4.96 2.72
N THR A 39 -11.71 -5.37 3.29
CA THR A 39 -11.88 -5.63 4.71
C THR A 39 -12.84 -6.78 4.95
N ILE A 40 -12.71 -7.42 6.10
CA ILE A 40 -13.67 -8.39 6.59
C ILE A 40 -13.97 -8.11 8.08
N ASN A 41 -15.25 -8.00 8.43
CA ASN A 41 -15.69 -7.89 9.81
C ASN A 41 -15.89 -9.29 10.40
N LEU A 42 -14.99 -9.69 11.30
CA LEU A 42 -15.02 -10.99 12.01
C LEU A 42 -15.82 -10.94 13.31
N LYS A 43 -16.44 -9.78 13.58
CA LYS A 43 -17.12 -9.50 14.86
C LYS A 43 -16.18 -9.59 16.08
N SER A 44 -16.71 -9.43 17.29
CA SER A 44 -15.89 -9.18 18.47
C SER A 44 -15.64 -10.40 19.34
N ARG A 45 -15.86 -11.62 18.82
CA ARG A 45 -15.58 -12.86 19.57
C ARG A 45 -14.27 -13.51 19.14
N ALA A 46 -13.68 -14.29 20.05
CA ALA A 46 -12.45 -15.00 19.77
C ALA A 46 -12.61 -15.96 18.57
N ILE A 47 -11.56 -16.07 17.77
CA ILE A 47 -11.52 -16.99 16.62
C ILE A 47 -11.14 -18.38 17.15
N PRO A 48 -11.87 -19.46 16.78
CA PRO A 48 -11.47 -20.83 17.09
C PRO A 48 -10.06 -21.12 16.61
N SER A 49 -9.28 -21.85 17.41
CA SER A 49 -7.86 -22.11 17.16
C SER A 49 -7.59 -22.81 15.82
N ASP A 50 -8.48 -23.70 15.42
CA ASP A 50 -8.41 -24.44 14.14
C ASP A 50 -8.73 -23.56 12.92
N TYR A 51 -9.47 -22.45 13.09
CA TYR A 51 -9.75 -21.48 12.03
C TYR A 51 -8.72 -20.32 11.98
N ARG A 52 -7.97 -20.12 13.07
CA ARG A 52 -7.03 -19.01 13.22
C ARG A 52 -6.02 -18.91 12.06
N PRO A 53 -5.37 -20.02 11.61
CA PRO A 53 -4.43 -19.95 10.49
C PRO A 53 -5.08 -19.49 9.17
N ILE A 54 -6.35 -19.83 8.94
CA ILE A 54 -7.10 -19.40 7.74
C ILE A 54 -7.30 -17.89 7.77
N VAL A 55 -7.72 -17.37 8.94
CA VAL A 55 -7.94 -15.94 9.13
C VAL A 55 -6.64 -15.16 8.99
N ASP A 56 -5.57 -15.63 9.65
CA ASP A 56 -4.27 -14.96 9.60
C ASP A 56 -3.71 -14.91 8.15
N ASP A 57 -3.83 -16.00 7.39
CA ASP A 57 -3.46 -16.02 5.97
C ASP A 57 -4.28 -15.02 5.14
N ALA A 58 -5.59 -14.98 5.32
CA ALA A 58 -6.45 -14.04 4.62
C ALA A 58 -6.11 -12.58 4.96
N LEU A 59 -5.84 -12.27 6.25
CA LEU A 59 -5.45 -10.93 6.69
C LEU A 59 -4.14 -10.45 6.07
N THR A 60 -3.26 -11.35 5.63
CA THR A 60 -2.04 -10.96 4.90
C THR A 60 -2.33 -10.52 3.46
N LYS A 61 -3.50 -10.82 2.91
CA LYS A 61 -3.88 -10.61 1.51
C LYS A 61 -4.88 -9.47 1.32
N LEU A 62 -5.80 -9.30 2.30
CA LEU A 62 -6.88 -8.32 2.22
C LEU A 62 -6.40 -6.88 2.02
N GLY A 63 -7.17 -6.13 1.25
CA GLY A 63 -6.88 -4.73 0.96
C GLY A 63 -5.73 -4.55 -0.02
N TYR A 64 -5.07 -3.41 0.06
CA TYR A 64 -3.87 -3.09 -0.70
C TYR A 64 -2.62 -3.29 0.17
N ARG A 65 -1.49 -3.64 -0.48
CA ARG A 65 -0.15 -3.74 0.12
C ARG A 65 0.87 -3.22 -0.85
N PHE A 66 1.26 -1.97 -0.69
CA PHE A 66 2.25 -1.37 -1.58
C PHE A 66 3.66 -1.65 -1.10
N ARG A 67 4.50 -2.13 -2.01
CA ARG A 67 5.93 -2.30 -1.81
C ARG A 67 6.69 -1.54 -2.89
N LEU A 68 7.64 -0.71 -2.46
CA LEU A 68 8.64 -0.11 -3.34
C LEU A 68 9.75 -1.12 -3.58
N ALA A 69 9.85 -1.65 -4.80
CA ALA A 69 10.86 -2.63 -5.16
C ALA A 69 12.19 -1.99 -5.55
N SER A 70 12.13 -0.85 -6.24
CA SER A 70 13.32 -0.09 -6.61
C SER A 70 13.00 1.38 -6.80
N LEU A 71 13.99 2.21 -6.53
CA LEU A 71 14.04 3.61 -6.91
C LEU A 71 15.42 3.86 -7.52
N SER A 72 15.45 4.32 -8.76
CA SER A 72 16.69 4.67 -9.46
C SER A 72 16.69 6.13 -9.90
N HIS A 73 17.83 6.74 -9.83
CA HIS A 73 18.08 8.13 -10.19
C HIS A 73 19.55 8.33 -10.59
N GLU A 74 19.87 9.46 -11.15
CA GLU A 74 21.27 9.87 -11.36
C GLU A 74 21.94 10.10 -10.01
N SER A 75 23.15 9.56 -9.84
CA SER A 75 23.92 9.67 -8.60
C SER A 75 24.52 11.07 -8.39
N VAL A 76 24.71 11.83 -9.47
CA VAL A 76 25.22 13.20 -9.47
C VAL A 76 24.33 14.05 -10.39
N TRP A 77 23.94 15.21 -9.92
CA TRP A 77 23.11 16.14 -10.66
C TRP A 77 23.46 17.58 -10.26
N ASP A 78 23.27 18.51 -11.19
CA ASP A 78 23.54 19.93 -10.98
C ASP A 78 22.29 20.71 -10.54
N SER A 79 22.51 21.82 -9.83
CA SER A 79 21.44 22.74 -9.45
C SER A 79 20.68 23.24 -10.69
N GLY A 80 19.36 23.33 -10.59
CA GLY A 80 18.48 23.78 -11.67
C GLY A 80 18.16 22.74 -12.73
N GLN A 81 18.75 21.56 -12.66
CA GLN A 81 18.38 20.44 -13.52
C GLN A 81 17.09 19.75 -13.05
N THR A 82 16.55 18.92 -13.91
CA THR A 82 15.46 18.02 -13.56
C THR A 82 16.03 16.67 -13.11
N LEU A 83 15.71 16.24 -11.92
CA LEU A 83 16.08 14.92 -11.41
C LEU A 83 15.00 13.91 -11.82
N THR A 84 15.37 12.96 -12.67
CA THR A 84 14.46 11.88 -13.08
C THR A 84 14.50 10.74 -12.07
N LEU A 85 13.35 10.43 -11.50
CA LEU A 85 13.14 9.37 -10.52
C LEU A 85 12.34 8.24 -11.17
N ASN A 86 12.94 7.06 -11.30
CA ASN A 86 12.25 5.88 -11.83
C ASN A 86 12.03 4.90 -10.69
N SER A 87 10.77 4.56 -10.43
CA SER A 87 10.39 3.67 -9.33
C SER A 87 9.58 2.49 -9.83
N THR A 88 9.81 1.34 -9.21
CA THR A 88 9.05 0.11 -9.44
C THR A 88 8.30 -0.25 -8.17
N TRP A 89 7.01 -0.43 -8.31
CA TRP A 89 6.08 -0.71 -7.23
C TRP A 89 5.36 -2.03 -7.45
N TYR A 90 4.95 -2.65 -6.36
CA TYR A 90 4.00 -3.74 -6.36
C TYR A 90 2.82 -3.40 -5.45
N ASN A 91 1.61 -3.73 -5.89
CA ASN A 91 0.51 -3.97 -4.98
C ASN A 91 0.41 -5.48 -4.77
N GLU A 92 0.86 -5.95 -3.62
CA GLU A 92 0.87 -7.36 -3.22
C GLU A 92 -0.43 -7.76 -2.50
N GLY A 93 -1.30 -6.79 -2.20
CA GLY A 93 -2.65 -7.04 -1.73
C GLY A 93 -3.61 -7.39 -2.85
N ILE A 94 -4.83 -7.77 -2.50
CA ILE A 94 -5.84 -8.23 -3.48
C ILE A 94 -6.80 -7.14 -3.96
N ALA A 95 -6.73 -5.94 -3.38
CA ALA A 95 -7.60 -4.82 -3.74
C ALA A 95 -6.79 -3.56 -4.05
N PRO A 96 -7.35 -2.61 -4.82
CA PRO A 96 -6.74 -1.30 -4.96
C PRO A 96 -6.99 -0.44 -3.72
N ILE A 97 -6.26 0.66 -3.60
CA ILE A 97 -6.63 1.75 -2.70
C ILE A 97 -7.78 2.54 -3.32
N TYR A 98 -8.79 2.91 -2.52
CA TYR A 98 -9.97 3.62 -3.03
C TYR A 98 -9.96 5.11 -2.70
N LEU A 99 -9.25 5.49 -1.65
CA LEU A 99 -9.10 6.89 -1.28
C LEU A 99 -8.03 7.59 -2.16
N PRO A 100 -8.21 8.87 -2.47
CA PRO A 100 -7.24 9.61 -3.27
C PRO A 100 -6.00 9.92 -2.44
N TYR A 101 -4.95 9.15 -2.69
CA TYR A 101 -3.59 9.44 -2.21
C TYR A 101 -2.72 9.84 -3.39
N MET A 102 -1.75 10.71 -3.14
CA MET A 102 -0.78 11.19 -4.12
C MET A 102 0.57 10.52 -3.87
N LEU A 103 1.15 9.93 -4.90
CA LEU A 103 2.53 9.47 -4.84
C LEU A 103 3.46 10.68 -4.94
N ALA A 104 4.17 10.97 -3.85
CA ALA A 104 5.00 12.16 -3.69
C ALA A 104 6.47 11.77 -3.56
N PHE A 105 7.32 12.64 -4.12
CA PHE A 105 8.78 12.56 -4.02
C PHE A 105 9.30 13.85 -3.45
N ARG A 106 10.30 13.77 -2.58
CA ARG A 106 11.02 14.94 -2.09
C ARG A 106 12.51 14.66 -1.94
N VAL A 107 13.29 15.73 -2.04
CA VAL A 107 14.72 15.72 -1.76
C VAL A 107 14.97 16.55 -0.51
N VAL A 108 15.73 15.99 0.42
CA VAL A 108 16.10 16.64 1.69
C VAL A 108 17.62 16.76 1.81
N ASP A 109 18.06 17.81 2.47
CA ASP A 109 19.47 18.00 2.81
C ASP A 109 19.84 17.25 4.11
N ASN A 110 21.10 17.33 4.51
CA ASN A 110 21.63 16.68 5.72
C ASN A 110 20.99 17.20 7.04
N ALA A 111 20.29 18.32 7.00
CA ALA A 111 19.54 18.85 8.12
C ALA A 111 18.05 18.44 8.06
N ASN A 112 17.69 17.48 7.19
CA ASN A 112 16.30 17.06 6.89
C ASN A 112 15.40 18.20 6.37
N LYS A 113 15.98 19.26 5.84
CA LYS A 113 15.21 20.34 5.22
C LYS A 113 14.85 19.94 3.80
N VAL A 114 13.58 20.06 3.45
CA VAL A 114 13.10 19.81 2.09
C VAL A 114 13.64 20.90 1.15
N VAL A 115 14.36 20.49 0.12
CA VAL A 115 14.92 21.38 -0.92
C VAL A 115 14.15 21.32 -2.23
N ALA A 116 13.49 20.21 -2.52
CA ALA A 116 12.56 20.03 -3.64
C ALA A 116 11.49 19.03 -3.27
N GLN A 117 10.29 19.20 -3.79
CA GLN A 117 9.22 18.21 -3.67
C GLN A 117 8.22 18.32 -4.82
N GLY A 118 7.52 17.24 -5.07
CA GLY A 118 6.43 17.23 -6.04
C GLY A 118 5.66 15.91 -6.02
N ASN A 119 4.50 15.94 -6.65
CA ASN A 119 3.58 14.80 -6.70
C ASN A 119 3.52 14.26 -8.12
N SER A 120 3.60 12.94 -8.25
CA SER A 120 3.32 12.28 -9.52
C SER A 120 1.84 12.46 -9.91
N ALA A 121 1.57 12.52 -11.21
CA ALA A 121 0.22 12.49 -11.75
C ALA A 121 -0.40 11.08 -11.75
N GLU A 122 0.33 10.07 -11.25
CA GLU A 122 -0.12 8.69 -11.22
C GLU A 122 -1.32 8.51 -10.30
N ASP A 123 -2.40 7.95 -10.82
CA ASP A 123 -3.58 7.59 -10.03
C ASP A 123 -3.43 6.19 -9.42
N ILE A 124 -2.85 6.11 -8.24
CA ILE A 124 -2.59 4.85 -7.54
C ILE A 124 -3.87 4.06 -7.17
N ARG A 125 -5.06 4.66 -7.30
CA ARG A 125 -6.34 3.95 -7.15
C ARG A 125 -6.58 2.93 -8.26
N ARG A 126 -5.83 3.04 -9.36
CA ARG A 126 -5.84 2.07 -10.47
C ARG A 126 -4.86 0.93 -10.28
N TRP A 127 -4.08 0.95 -9.20
CA TRP A 127 -3.11 -0.09 -8.91
C TRP A 127 -3.81 -1.31 -8.31
N LEU A 128 -4.34 -2.14 -9.19
CA LEU A 128 -4.81 -3.49 -8.88
C LEU A 128 -3.61 -4.36 -8.44
N PRO A 129 -3.82 -5.59 -7.95
CA PRO A 129 -2.71 -6.51 -7.70
C PRO A 129 -1.77 -6.60 -8.89
N GLY A 130 -0.48 -6.31 -8.70
CA GLY A 130 0.47 -6.34 -9.81
C GLY A 130 1.65 -5.37 -9.67
N LYS A 131 2.39 -5.23 -10.79
CA LYS A 131 3.60 -4.41 -10.91
C LYS A 131 3.31 -3.11 -11.64
N TYR A 132 3.86 -1.99 -11.12
CA TYR A 132 3.71 -0.66 -11.68
C TYR A 132 5.07 0.03 -11.78
N GLN A 133 5.27 0.79 -12.84
CA GLN A 133 6.46 1.59 -13.05
C GLN A 133 6.06 3.06 -13.16
N VAL A 134 6.73 3.90 -12.38
CA VAL A 134 6.48 5.35 -12.37
C VAL A 134 7.79 6.06 -12.63
N SER A 135 7.78 6.92 -13.66
CA SER A 135 8.86 7.87 -13.93
C SER A 135 8.37 9.26 -13.54
N TYR A 136 9.12 9.95 -12.71
CA TYR A 136 8.77 11.28 -12.24
C TYR A 136 9.95 12.24 -12.42
N ALA A 137 9.69 13.38 -13.05
CA ALA A 137 10.65 14.44 -13.27
C ALA A 137 10.50 15.53 -12.18
N LEU A 138 11.42 15.53 -11.21
CA LEU A 138 11.43 16.50 -10.13
C LEU A 138 12.32 17.69 -10.49
N SER A 139 11.73 18.88 -10.56
CA SER A 139 12.47 20.12 -10.80
C SER A 139 13.29 20.50 -9.58
N MET A 140 14.60 20.65 -9.74
CA MET A 140 15.51 21.03 -8.67
C MET A 140 15.73 22.54 -8.64
N PRO A 141 15.92 23.16 -7.45
CA PRO A 141 16.22 24.57 -7.35
C PRO A 141 17.50 24.98 -8.10
N GLY A 142 17.50 26.19 -8.66
CA GLY A 142 18.67 26.72 -9.39
C GLY A 142 19.90 27.04 -8.52
N ARG A 143 19.75 26.94 -7.20
CA ARG A 143 20.86 27.15 -6.24
C ARG A 143 20.76 26.16 -5.09
N LEU A 144 21.65 25.21 -5.09
CA LEU A 144 21.85 24.25 -4.00
C LEU A 144 23.33 24.19 -3.63
N ALA A 145 23.61 24.02 -2.34
CA ALA A 145 24.97 23.78 -1.89
C ALA A 145 25.48 22.43 -2.41
N LYS A 146 26.79 22.32 -2.64
CA LYS A 146 27.40 21.01 -2.91
C LYS A 146 27.29 20.16 -1.64
N GLY A 147 26.87 18.90 -1.80
CA GLY A 147 26.70 18.00 -0.66
C GLY A 147 25.94 16.74 -1.03
N GLN A 148 25.59 15.99 0.00
CA GLN A 148 24.74 14.80 -0.12
C GLN A 148 23.29 15.19 0.20
N TYR A 149 22.38 14.53 -0.51
CA TYR A 149 20.95 14.71 -0.35
C TYR A 149 20.28 13.35 -0.30
N ALA A 150 19.19 13.23 0.43
CA ALA A 150 18.39 12.01 0.43
C ALA A 150 17.10 12.23 -0.38
N ILE A 151 16.67 11.16 -1.06
CA ILE A 151 15.39 11.12 -1.76
C ILE A 151 14.43 10.34 -0.88
N GLU A 152 13.29 10.94 -0.63
CA GLU A 152 12.21 10.32 0.11
C GLU A 152 10.96 10.20 -0.75
N VAL A 153 10.20 9.13 -0.55
CA VAL A 153 8.96 8.87 -1.25
C VAL A 153 7.86 8.53 -0.25
N ALA A 154 6.66 9.02 -0.52
CA ALA A 154 5.49 8.78 0.33
C ALA A 154 4.19 8.76 -0.48
N MET A 155 3.17 8.14 0.08
CA MET A 155 1.80 8.29 -0.39
C MET A 155 1.07 9.22 0.57
N LEU A 156 0.71 10.40 0.09
CA LEU A 156 0.16 11.50 0.88
C LEU A 156 -1.36 11.53 0.75
N ASP A 157 -2.06 11.72 1.86
CA ASP A 157 -3.48 12.04 1.85
C ASP A 157 -3.75 13.47 1.36
N LYS A 158 -5.02 13.85 1.28
CA LYS A 158 -5.43 15.20 0.86
C LYS A 158 -4.93 16.34 1.75
N SER A 159 -4.48 16.05 2.97
CA SER A 159 -3.88 17.03 3.87
C SER A 159 -2.36 17.15 3.68
N GLY A 160 -1.77 16.32 2.82
CA GLY A 160 -0.32 16.23 2.63
C GLY A 160 0.38 15.35 3.67
N ALA A 161 -0.35 14.61 4.48
CA ALA A 161 0.24 13.71 5.46
C ALA A 161 0.49 12.32 4.88
N ALA A 162 1.67 11.74 5.16
CA ALA A 162 1.98 10.35 4.86
C ALA A 162 1.17 9.43 5.79
N ARG A 163 0.30 8.58 5.21
CA ARG A 163 -0.61 7.71 5.95
C ARG A 163 -0.43 6.24 5.62
N ILE A 164 0.37 5.92 4.63
CA ILE A 164 0.56 4.55 4.14
C ILE A 164 1.99 4.15 4.40
N ASN A 165 2.16 3.08 5.17
CA ASN A 165 3.45 2.40 5.29
C ASN A 165 3.58 1.40 4.14
N PHE A 166 4.78 1.33 3.58
CA PHE A 166 5.12 0.33 2.58
C PHE A 166 5.48 -1.01 3.25
N ALA A 167 5.12 -2.11 2.58
CA ALA A 167 5.45 -3.46 3.01
C ALA A 167 6.92 -3.78 2.74
#